data_ec2f2950e0577e947fc66599d7050982
#
_entry.id   ec2f2950e0577e947fc66599d7050982
#
_cell.length_a   1.000
_cell.length_b   1.000
_cell.length_c   1.000
_cell.angle_alpha   90.00
_cell.angle_beta   90.00
_cell.angle_gamma   90.00
#
_symmetry.space_group_name_H-M   'P 1'
#
loop_
_entity.id
_entity.type
_entity.pdbx_description
1 polymer ?
#
loop_
_entity_poly.entity_id
_entity_poly.type
_entity_poly.pdbx_seq_one_letter_code
_entity_poly.pdbx_strand_id
1 'polypeptide(L)'
;MAMREGMDYPHDSICGCSIDAVHREMETRFEKSLEVSEQIVEDAKEFMASEIDTSFFGKYGKSAIPFVVWNTVGWNRTETTEVTLDLYKDDQDDLTQAYRELENFPLDEWRLINHKGKEIPCEIKDQGVQFGYILPEDAFRKRYMSRQVTVSFQTEIEAMGYRTVALVPGKKIAFEKESLITGQNRIQ
;
A
#
# COMPACT_ATOMS: atom_id res chain seq x y z
N MET A 1 23.12 16.68 3.85
CA MET A 1 22.70 15.91 2.69
C MET A 1 22.05 16.80 1.62
N ALA A 2 21.19 17.73 2.00
CA ALA A 2 20.53 18.69 1.09
C ALA A 2 21.46 19.55 0.19
N MET A 3 22.73 19.72 0.54
CA MET A 3 23.70 20.50 -0.27
C MET A 3 24.21 19.75 -1.52
N ARG A 4 24.04 18.42 -1.62
CA ARG A 4 24.47 17.67 -2.80
C ARG A 4 23.41 17.62 -3.91
N GLU A 5 22.14 17.67 -3.56
CA GLU A 5 21.05 17.69 -4.54
C GLU A 5 21.04 18.94 -5.41
N GLY A 6 21.45 20.09 -4.85
CA GLY A 6 21.60 21.34 -5.62
C GLY A 6 22.74 21.33 -6.63
N MET A 7 23.65 20.34 -6.58
CA MET A 7 24.77 20.25 -7.53
C MET A 7 24.44 19.48 -8.82
N ASP A 8 23.28 18.83 -8.87
CA ASP A 8 22.83 18.06 -10.05
C ASP A 8 21.96 18.90 -11.00
N TYR A 9 21.71 20.18 -10.66
CA TYR A 9 21.02 21.17 -11.50
C TYR A 9 21.90 22.13 -12.30
N PRO A 10 23.26 21.95 -12.47
CA PRO A 10 23.97 22.75 -13.45
C PRO A 10 23.33 22.56 -14.81
N HIS A 11 23.25 23.62 -15.57
CA HIS A 11 22.60 23.66 -16.88
C HIS A 11 23.00 22.48 -17.79
N ASP A 12 24.27 22.15 -17.85
CA ASP A 12 24.77 21.07 -18.72
C ASP A 12 24.42 19.66 -18.21
N SER A 13 24.32 19.49 -16.92
CA SER A 13 23.94 18.18 -16.33
C SER A 13 22.48 17.86 -16.54
N ILE A 14 21.57 18.80 -16.28
CA ILE A 14 20.13 18.57 -16.40
C ILE A 14 19.67 18.46 -17.87
N CYS A 15 20.31 19.15 -18.80
CA CYS A 15 19.98 19.07 -20.22
C CYS A 15 20.72 17.93 -20.96
N GLY A 16 21.60 17.19 -20.28
CA GLY A 16 22.32 16.07 -20.86
C GLY A 16 23.43 16.43 -21.86
N CYS A 17 23.88 17.69 -21.89
CA CYS A 17 24.96 18.18 -22.76
C CYS A 17 26.33 17.79 -22.21
N SER A 18 26.64 16.50 -22.17
CA SER A 18 27.90 16.01 -21.62
C SER A 18 28.37 14.74 -22.35
N ILE A 19 29.62 14.36 -22.11
CA ILE A 19 30.16 13.09 -22.61
C ILE A 19 29.53 11.91 -21.88
N ASP A 20 29.49 10.73 -22.51
CA ASP A 20 28.85 9.52 -22.00
C ASP A 20 29.27 9.14 -20.56
N ALA A 21 30.53 9.40 -20.20
CA ALA A 21 31.03 9.09 -18.86
C ALA A 21 30.35 9.96 -17.78
N VAL A 22 30.18 11.25 -18.07
CA VAL A 22 29.48 12.20 -17.18
C VAL A 22 27.99 11.88 -17.12
N HIS A 23 27.40 11.51 -18.26
CA HIS A 23 25.98 11.13 -18.35
C HIS A 23 25.67 9.92 -17.47
N ARG A 24 26.46 8.85 -17.54
CA ARG A 24 26.30 7.69 -16.63
C ARG A 24 26.44 8.03 -15.14
N GLU A 25 27.31 8.98 -14.79
CA GLU A 25 27.44 9.45 -13.41
C GLU A 25 26.17 10.23 -12.97
N MET A 26 25.59 11.01 -13.88
CA MET A 26 24.34 11.73 -13.60
C MET A 26 23.15 10.78 -13.40
N GLU A 27 23.02 9.73 -14.21
CA GLU A 27 22.00 8.69 -14.03
C GLU A 27 22.09 8.10 -12.62
N THR A 28 23.29 7.72 -12.18
CA THR A 28 23.51 7.16 -10.83
C THR A 28 23.13 8.16 -9.73
N ARG A 29 23.36 9.45 -9.93
CA ARG A 29 22.98 10.49 -8.95
C ARG A 29 21.47 10.68 -8.88
N PHE A 30 20.79 10.67 -10.02
CA PHE A 30 19.33 10.74 -10.07
C PHE A 30 18.68 9.53 -9.41
N GLU A 31 19.18 8.33 -9.68
CA GLU A 31 18.72 7.10 -9.00
C GLU A 31 18.85 7.19 -7.48
N LYS A 32 20.03 7.61 -6.98
CA LYS A 32 20.24 7.80 -5.53
C LYS A 32 19.35 8.89 -4.92
N SER A 33 19.11 9.97 -5.66
CA SER A 33 18.21 11.04 -5.20
C SER A 33 16.78 10.54 -5.10
N LEU A 34 16.33 9.73 -6.08
CA LEU A 34 15.02 9.11 -6.07
C LEU A 34 14.86 8.16 -4.88
N GLU A 35 15.80 7.23 -4.67
CA GLU A 35 15.79 6.28 -3.54
C GLU A 35 15.70 7.00 -2.18
N VAL A 36 16.48 8.06 -1.99
CA VAL A 36 16.43 8.86 -0.75
C VAL A 36 15.09 9.56 -0.58
N SER A 37 14.54 10.10 -1.68
CA SER A 37 13.25 10.79 -1.65
C SER A 37 12.11 9.81 -1.35
N GLU A 38 12.14 8.62 -1.92
CA GLU A 38 11.18 7.55 -1.65
C GLU A 38 11.24 7.14 -0.17
N GLN A 39 12.43 6.96 0.40
CA GLN A 39 12.57 6.61 1.82
C GLN A 39 12.01 7.72 2.73
N ILE A 40 12.29 8.99 2.44
CA ILE A 40 11.74 10.12 3.20
C ILE A 40 10.21 10.12 3.16
N VAL A 41 9.63 9.81 2.00
CA VAL A 41 8.17 9.73 1.84
C VAL A 41 7.59 8.58 2.65
N GLU A 42 8.22 7.41 2.66
CA GLU A 42 7.76 6.27 3.45
C GLU A 42 7.87 6.55 4.95
N ASP A 43 8.99 7.07 5.44
CA ASP A 43 9.18 7.46 6.85
C ASP A 43 8.12 8.49 7.29
N ALA A 44 7.83 9.48 6.43
CA ALA A 44 6.81 10.48 6.71
C ALA A 44 5.39 9.88 6.75
N LYS A 45 5.07 8.96 5.86
CA LYS A 45 3.77 8.25 5.87
C LYS A 45 3.61 7.39 7.12
N GLU A 46 4.63 6.65 7.53
CA GLU A 46 4.63 5.84 8.74
C GLU A 46 4.42 6.72 9.98
N PHE A 47 5.19 7.81 10.10
CA PHE A 47 5.03 8.76 11.19
C PHE A 47 3.62 9.34 11.25
N MET A 48 3.11 9.87 10.13
CA MET A 48 1.76 10.43 10.09
C MET A 48 0.68 9.39 10.37
N ALA A 49 0.82 8.17 9.87
CA ALA A 49 -0.13 7.09 10.11
C ALA A 49 -0.17 6.68 11.59
N SER A 50 0.97 6.71 12.29
CA SER A 50 1.06 6.40 13.71
C SER A 50 0.30 7.39 14.61
N GLU A 51 0.13 8.63 14.15
CA GLU A 51 -0.59 9.69 14.87
C GLU A 51 -2.11 9.67 14.59
N ILE A 52 -2.58 8.82 13.67
CA ILE A 52 -4.01 8.73 13.33
C ILE A 52 -4.72 7.74 14.25
N ASP A 53 -5.75 8.19 14.93
CA ASP A 53 -6.60 7.33 15.78
C ASP A 53 -7.42 6.35 14.93
N THR A 54 -7.07 5.09 15.01
CA THR A 54 -7.76 3.97 14.37
C THR A 54 -8.57 3.11 15.36
N SER A 55 -8.70 3.53 16.62
CA SER A 55 -9.35 2.77 17.69
C SER A 55 -10.81 2.41 17.38
N PHE A 56 -11.47 3.24 16.55
CA PHE A 56 -12.82 2.96 16.05
C PHE A 56 -12.96 1.55 15.43
N PHE A 57 -11.93 1.07 14.76
CA PHE A 57 -11.97 -0.23 14.09
C PHE A 57 -11.81 -1.41 15.06
N GLY A 58 -11.34 -1.19 16.28
CA GLY A 58 -11.18 -2.22 17.31
C GLY A 58 -12.47 -2.96 17.68
N LYS A 59 -13.64 -2.34 17.49
CA LYS A 59 -14.96 -2.99 17.69
C LYS A 59 -15.24 -4.13 16.71
N TYR A 60 -14.52 -4.21 15.59
CA TYR A 60 -14.64 -5.29 14.60
C TYR A 60 -13.71 -6.48 14.88
N GLY A 61 -13.00 -6.44 16.01
CA GLY A 61 -12.13 -7.51 16.46
C GLY A 61 -10.64 -7.22 16.25
N LYS A 62 -9.81 -8.10 16.82
CA LYS A 62 -8.34 -7.98 16.75
C LYS A 62 -7.76 -8.20 15.35
N SER A 63 -8.53 -8.85 14.48
CA SER A 63 -8.14 -9.10 13.10
C SER A 63 -8.48 -7.94 12.14
N ALA A 64 -9.05 -6.84 12.64
CA ALA A 64 -9.27 -5.66 11.84
C ALA A 64 -7.91 -5.06 11.42
N ILE A 65 -7.73 -4.79 10.13
CA ILE A 65 -6.51 -4.24 9.55
C ILE A 65 -6.82 -2.81 9.06
N PRO A 66 -6.62 -1.79 9.90
CA PRO A 66 -6.79 -0.41 9.50
C PRO A 66 -5.60 0.03 8.62
N PHE A 67 -5.88 0.87 7.65
CA PHE A 67 -4.87 1.53 6.82
C PHE A 67 -5.34 2.90 6.34
N VAL A 68 -4.40 3.71 5.88
CA VAL A 68 -4.63 5.09 5.47
C VAL A 68 -4.37 5.21 3.98
N VAL A 69 -5.27 5.90 3.28
CA VAL A 69 -5.11 6.25 1.87
C VAL A 69 -4.93 7.75 1.75
N TRP A 70 -3.88 8.18 1.09
CA TRP A 70 -3.47 9.57 0.97
C TRP A 70 -3.82 10.16 -0.38
N ASN A 71 -4.24 11.42 -0.39
CA ASN A 71 -4.30 12.25 -1.58
C ASN A 71 -3.32 13.41 -1.42
N THR A 72 -2.22 13.38 -2.15
CA THR A 72 -1.14 14.37 -2.05
C THR A 72 -1.27 15.51 -3.08
N VAL A 73 -2.37 15.55 -3.85
CA VAL A 73 -2.61 16.62 -4.82
C VAL A 73 -3.64 17.63 -4.32
N GLY A 74 -3.63 18.82 -4.90
CA GLY A 74 -4.44 19.96 -4.48
C GLY A 74 -5.92 19.94 -4.91
N TRP A 75 -6.47 18.78 -5.31
CA TRP A 75 -7.89 18.62 -5.69
C TRP A 75 -8.44 17.27 -5.20
N ASN A 76 -9.75 17.20 -5.07
CA ASN A 76 -10.42 15.95 -4.68
C ASN A 76 -10.22 14.88 -5.75
N ARG A 77 -9.99 13.64 -5.31
CA ARG A 77 -9.80 12.50 -6.20
C ARG A 77 -10.74 11.37 -5.83
N THR A 78 -11.27 10.72 -6.85
CA THR A 78 -11.95 9.42 -6.74
C THR A 78 -11.31 8.50 -7.75
N GLU A 79 -10.45 7.61 -7.29
CA GLU A 79 -9.69 6.71 -8.14
C GLU A 79 -9.74 5.29 -7.59
N THR A 80 -9.45 4.33 -8.45
CA THR A 80 -9.23 2.96 -8.01
C THR A 80 -7.88 2.88 -7.31
N THR A 81 -7.94 2.49 -6.05
CA THR A 81 -6.76 2.29 -5.21
C THR A 81 -6.56 0.80 -5.00
N GLU A 82 -5.34 0.35 -5.11
CA GLU A 82 -4.94 -1.01 -4.79
C GLU A 82 -3.96 -1.02 -3.62
N VAL A 83 -4.20 -1.92 -2.66
CA VAL A 83 -3.32 -2.11 -1.52
C VAL A 83 -3.10 -3.60 -1.29
N THR A 84 -1.86 -3.98 -1.03
CA THR A 84 -1.52 -5.34 -0.62
C THR A 84 -1.41 -5.40 0.90
N LEU A 85 -2.14 -6.30 1.51
CA LEU A 85 -2.23 -6.45 2.96
C LEU A 85 -1.87 -7.87 3.38
N ASP A 86 -1.15 -7.96 4.50
CA ASP A 86 -0.92 -9.21 5.21
C ASP A 86 -2.11 -9.47 6.14
N LEU A 87 -2.98 -10.42 5.80
CA LEU A 87 -4.13 -10.78 6.64
C LEU A 87 -3.72 -11.44 7.94
N TYR A 88 -2.68 -12.25 7.86
CA TYR A 88 -2.12 -12.95 8.99
C TYR A 88 -0.62 -13.12 8.77
N LYS A 89 0.15 -12.89 9.83
CA LYS A 89 1.60 -13.12 9.86
C LYS A 89 1.92 -14.21 10.86
N ASP A 90 2.73 -15.15 10.44
CA ASP A 90 3.24 -16.22 11.29
C ASP A 90 4.78 -16.17 11.27
N ASP A 91 5.36 -15.92 12.44
CA ASP A 91 6.81 -15.80 12.65
C ASP A 91 7.43 -17.02 13.36
N GLN A 92 6.72 -18.14 13.36
CA GLN A 92 7.20 -19.39 13.93
C GLN A 92 8.51 -19.85 13.27
N ASP A 93 9.31 -20.58 14.02
CA ASP A 93 10.60 -21.10 13.53
C ASP A 93 10.42 -22.15 12.41
N ASP A 94 9.33 -22.91 12.42
CA ASP A 94 8.98 -23.84 11.35
C ASP A 94 8.17 -23.16 10.24
N LEU A 95 8.87 -22.60 9.27
CA LEU A 95 8.23 -21.95 8.11
C LEU A 95 7.38 -22.92 7.26
N THR A 96 7.67 -24.21 7.29
CA THR A 96 6.88 -25.20 6.54
C THR A 96 5.52 -25.41 7.20
N GLN A 97 5.48 -25.44 8.52
CA GLN A 97 4.22 -25.49 9.26
C GLN A 97 3.44 -24.21 9.07
N ALA A 98 4.07 -23.04 9.24
CA ALA A 98 3.45 -21.74 9.01
C ALA A 98 2.83 -21.64 7.60
N TYR A 99 3.55 -22.10 6.57
CA TYR A 99 3.03 -22.13 5.20
C TYR A 99 1.74 -22.95 5.09
N ARG A 100 1.73 -24.17 5.64
CA ARG A 100 0.56 -25.06 5.56
C ARG A 100 -0.66 -24.49 6.30
N GLU A 101 -0.45 -23.86 7.45
CA GLU A 101 -1.52 -23.23 8.23
C GLU A 101 -2.12 -22.04 7.47
N LEU A 102 -1.27 -21.22 6.87
CA LEU A 102 -1.70 -20.05 6.10
C LEU A 102 -2.31 -20.40 4.75
N GLU A 103 -1.91 -21.51 4.11
CA GLU A 103 -2.50 -21.98 2.84
C GLU A 103 -3.99 -22.27 2.96
N ASN A 104 -4.42 -22.73 4.12
CA ASN A 104 -5.81 -23.05 4.42
C ASN A 104 -6.56 -21.91 5.11
N PHE A 105 -5.98 -20.72 5.17
CA PHE A 105 -6.61 -19.55 5.81
C PHE A 105 -7.88 -19.13 5.03
N PRO A 106 -9.05 -19.01 5.69
CA PRO A 106 -10.30 -18.69 5.02
C PRO A 106 -10.31 -17.22 4.55
N LEU A 107 -10.55 -17.00 3.25
CA LEU A 107 -10.60 -15.68 2.64
C LEU A 107 -12.02 -15.15 2.41
N ASP A 108 -13.04 -15.98 2.57
CA ASP A 108 -14.41 -15.70 2.11
C ASP A 108 -15.18 -14.68 2.95
N GLU A 109 -14.62 -14.27 4.09
CA GLU A 109 -15.32 -13.47 5.08
C GLU A 109 -14.55 -12.17 5.43
N TRP A 110 -14.20 -11.40 4.42
CA TRP A 110 -13.58 -10.09 4.60
C TRP A 110 -14.33 -9.00 3.84
N ARG A 111 -14.45 -7.82 4.45
CA ARG A 111 -15.09 -6.64 3.86
C ARG A 111 -14.32 -5.38 4.20
N LEU A 112 -14.39 -4.38 3.32
CA LEU A 112 -13.77 -3.07 3.52
C LEU A 112 -14.78 -2.10 4.10
N ILE A 113 -14.41 -1.37 5.14
CA ILE A 113 -15.26 -0.37 5.79
C ILE A 113 -14.52 0.97 5.96
N ASN A 114 -15.26 2.06 5.96
CA ASN A 114 -14.73 3.38 6.29
C ASN A 114 -14.82 3.68 7.80
N HIS A 115 -14.28 4.84 8.23
CA HIS A 115 -14.31 5.31 9.60
C HIS A 115 -15.73 5.51 10.20
N LYS A 116 -16.78 5.54 9.35
CA LYS A 116 -18.18 5.59 9.79
C LYS A 116 -18.82 4.19 9.92
N GLY A 117 -18.07 3.13 9.61
CA GLY A 117 -18.55 1.75 9.59
C GLY A 117 -19.37 1.39 8.35
N LYS A 118 -19.43 2.30 7.35
CA LYS A 118 -20.08 2.02 6.09
C LYS A 118 -19.17 1.15 5.24
N GLU A 119 -19.73 0.09 4.65
CA GLU A 119 -19.03 -0.79 3.75
C GLU A 119 -18.69 -0.08 2.44
N ILE A 120 -17.48 -0.31 1.95
CA ILE A 120 -16.98 0.16 0.65
C ILE A 120 -16.93 -1.03 -0.29
N PRO A 121 -17.52 -0.95 -1.50
CA PRO A 121 -17.36 -1.97 -2.52
C PRO A 121 -15.88 -2.22 -2.80
N CYS A 122 -15.45 -3.49 -2.73
CA CYS A 122 -14.07 -3.84 -3.01
C CYS A 122 -13.96 -5.21 -3.66
N GLU A 123 -12.93 -5.37 -4.45
CA GLU A 123 -12.46 -6.66 -4.92
C GLU A 123 -11.28 -7.10 -4.03
N ILE A 124 -11.28 -8.36 -3.59
CA ILE A 124 -10.20 -8.94 -2.81
C ILE A 124 -9.64 -10.09 -3.62
N LYS A 125 -8.39 -9.93 -4.05
CA LYS A 125 -7.66 -10.94 -4.81
C LYS A 125 -6.64 -11.61 -3.91
N ASP A 126 -6.71 -12.93 -3.81
CA ASP A 126 -5.73 -13.72 -3.08
C ASP A 126 -4.38 -13.72 -3.80
N GLN A 127 -3.33 -13.41 -3.06
CA GLN A 127 -1.93 -13.48 -3.52
C GLN A 127 -1.21 -14.73 -3.00
N GLY A 128 -1.90 -15.55 -2.21
CA GLY A 128 -1.33 -16.75 -1.61
C GLY A 128 -0.46 -16.44 -0.39
N VAL A 129 0.31 -17.46 0.00
CA VAL A 129 1.27 -17.34 1.11
C VAL A 129 2.57 -16.77 0.59
N GLN A 130 3.04 -15.70 1.24
CA GLN A 130 4.25 -14.99 0.89
C GLN A 130 5.27 -15.05 2.04
N PHE A 131 6.53 -15.08 1.67
CA PHE A 131 7.64 -14.94 2.60
C PHE A 131 8.02 -13.47 2.73
N GLY A 132 8.25 -13.03 3.97
CA GLY A 132 8.73 -11.70 4.26
C GLY A 132 9.71 -11.66 5.42
N TYR A 133 10.24 -10.49 5.68
CA TYR A 133 11.02 -10.23 6.88
C TYR A 133 10.85 -8.77 7.34
N ILE A 134 10.96 -8.57 8.64
CA ILE A 134 10.97 -7.27 9.28
C ILE A 134 12.43 -6.96 9.61
N LEU A 135 12.84 -5.71 9.44
CA LEU A 135 14.15 -5.17 9.81
C LEU A 135 13.97 -4.32 11.08
N PRO A 136 14.12 -4.88 12.29
CA PRO A 136 14.12 -4.08 13.49
C PRO A 136 15.35 -3.18 13.55
N GLU A 137 15.24 -1.98 14.14
CA GLU A 137 16.37 -1.05 14.29
C GLU A 137 17.55 -1.64 15.06
N ASP A 138 17.26 -2.39 16.15
CA ASP A 138 18.26 -2.88 17.09
C ASP A 138 18.49 -4.41 17.02
N ALA A 139 17.98 -5.09 15.99
CA ALA A 139 18.08 -6.54 15.91
C ALA A 139 18.27 -7.06 14.49
N PHE A 140 18.72 -8.31 14.39
CA PHE A 140 18.79 -8.98 13.11
C PHE A 140 17.37 -9.19 12.54
N ARG A 141 17.26 -9.20 11.21
CA ARG A 141 15.98 -9.41 10.50
C ARG A 141 15.20 -10.61 11.03
N LYS A 142 13.91 -10.42 11.26
CA LYS A 142 12.98 -11.48 11.63
C LYS A 142 12.19 -11.92 10.42
N ARG A 143 12.23 -13.20 10.10
CA ARG A 143 11.48 -13.80 9.01
C ARG A 143 10.03 -14.06 9.42
N TYR A 144 9.11 -14.04 8.47
CA TYR A 144 7.73 -14.48 8.66
C TYR A 144 7.14 -15.04 7.36
N MET A 145 6.06 -15.79 7.50
CA MET A 145 5.14 -16.11 6.40
C MET A 145 3.85 -15.31 6.59
N SER A 146 3.23 -14.89 5.51
CA SER A 146 1.95 -14.19 5.57
C SER A 146 1.00 -14.64 4.48
N ARG A 147 -0.31 -14.67 4.78
CA ARG A 147 -1.33 -14.75 3.74
C ARG A 147 -1.62 -13.35 3.24
N GLN A 148 -1.33 -13.10 1.98
CA GLN A 148 -1.50 -11.78 1.38
C GLN A 148 -2.72 -11.70 0.48
N VAL A 149 -3.34 -10.54 0.48
CA VAL A 149 -4.40 -10.17 -0.45
C VAL A 149 -4.15 -8.80 -1.04
N THR A 150 -4.54 -8.60 -2.30
CA THR A 150 -4.68 -7.28 -2.88
C THR A 150 -6.13 -6.86 -2.81
N VAL A 151 -6.39 -5.70 -2.23
CA VAL A 151 -7.72 -5.09 -2.11
C VAL A 151 -7.80 -3.92 -3.07
N SER A 152 -8.70 -4.00 -4.06
CA SER A 152 -8.96 -2.94 -5.03
C SER A 152 -10.31 -2.30 -4.72
N PHE A 153 -10.36 -0.98 -4.58
CA PHE A 153 -11.57 -0.24 -4.21
C PHE A 153 -11.51 1.20 -4.70
N GLN A 154 -12.66 1.89 -4.65
CA GLN A 154 -12.73 3.33 -4.92
C GLN A 154 -13.20 4.07 -3.68
N THR A 155 -12.55 5.20 -3.40
CA THR A 155 -12.97 6.13 -2.36
C THR A 155 -12.63 7.56 -2.78
N GLU A 156 -13.51 8.50 -2.42
CA GLU A 156 -13.23 9.90 -2.60
C GLU A 156 -12.33 10.40 -1.46
N ILE A 157 -11.24 11.09 -1.82
CA ILE A 157 -10.31 11.69 -0.88
C ILE A 157 -10.16 13.17 -1.23
N GLU A 158 -10.34 14.01 -0.23
CA GLU A 158 -10.23 15.47 -0.37
C GLU A 158 -8.81 15.89 -0.75
N ALA A 159 -8.70 17.09 -1.32
CA ALA A 159 -7.41 17.71 -1.66
C ALA A 159 -6.46 17.73 -0.46
N MET A 160 -5.20 17.32 -0.65
CA MET A 160 -4.18 17.25 0.41
C MET A 160 -4.66 16.53 1.68
N GLY A 161 -5.52 15.52 1.52
CA GLY A 161 -6.19 14.84 2.60
C GLY A 161 -5.91 13.33 2.67
N TYR A 162 -6.59 12.69 3.59
CA TYR A 162 -6.52 11.23 3.74
C TYR A 162 -7.88 10.62 4.12
N ARG A 163 -7.99 9.32 3.94
CA ARG A 163 -9.09 8.50 4.43
C ARG A 163 -8.58 7.29 5.19
N THR A 164 -9.20 7.04 6.34
CA THR A 164 -8.97 5.81 7.11
C THR A 164 -10.00 4.78 6.72
N VAL A 165 -9.56 3.62 6.36
CA VAL A 165 -10.37 2.46 6.03
C VAL A 165 -9.82 1.23 6.74
N ALA A 166 -10.61 0.17 6.88
CA ALA A 166 -10.13 -1.07 7.45
C ALA A 166 -10.70 -2.27 6.70
N LEU A 167 -9.86 -3.26 6.48
CA LEU A 167 -10.29 -4.58 6.11
C LEU A 167 -10.66 -5.33 7.39
N VAL A 168 -11.91 -5.80 7.48
CA VAL A 168 -12.44 -6.43 8.69
C VAL A 168 -13.10 -7.77 8.37
N PRO A 169 -13.09 -8.74 9.30
CA PRO A 169 -13.85 -9.97 9.15
C PRO A 169 -15.35 -9.70 9.01
N GLY A 170 -16.01 -10.46 8.15
CA GLY A 170 -17.46 -10.40 7.95
C GLY A 170 -17.88 -10.59 6.50
N LYS A 171 -19.08 -11.08 6.28
CA LYS A 171 -19.61 -11.27 4.93
C LYS A 171 -19.77 -9.94 4.21
N LYS A 172 -19.34 -9.90 2.96
CA LYS A 172 -19.56 -8.76 2.07
C LYS A 172 -21.06 -8.59 1.82
N ILE A 173 -21.51 -7.35 1.80
CA ILE A 173 -22.80 -7.00 1.22
C ILE A 173 -22.67 -7.21 -0.30
N ALA A 174 -23.62 -7.93 -0.90
CA ALA A 174 -23.65 -8.08 -2.35
C ALA A 174 -23.93 -6.69 -2.97
N PHE A 175 -22.96 -6.18 -3.71
CA PHE A 175 -23.17 -5.00 -4.54
C PHE A 175 -23.61 -5.48 -5.93
N GLU A 176 -24.70 -4.94 -6.43
CA GLU A 176 -25.08 -5.14 -7.82
C GLU A 176 -23.98 -4.51 -8.70
N LYS A 177 -23.25 -5.35 -9.42
CA LYS A 177 -22.33 -4.87 -10.46
C LYS A 177 -23.21 -4.43 -11.63
N GLU A 178 -23.37 -3.14 -11.83
CA GLU A 178 -23.84 -2.64 -13.13
C GLU A 178 -22.82 -3.08 -14.18
N SER A 179 -23.29 -3.87 -15.15
CA SER A 179 -22.45 -4.26 -16.28
C SER A 179 -22.12 -3.03 -17.13
N LEU A 180 -20.84 -2.70 -17.22
CA LEU A 180 -20.37 -1.67 -18.15
C LEU A 180 -20.51 -2.09 -19.62
N ILE A 181 -20.85 -3.35 -19.87
CA ILE A 181 -21.07 -3.92 -21.20
C ILE A 181 -22.55 -3.83 -21.52
N THR A 182 -22.92 -2.86 -22.33
CA THR A 182 -24.28 -2.66 -22.87
C THR A 182 -24.35 -3.18 -24.29
N GLY A 183 -24.72 -4.45 -24.47
CA GLY A 183 -24.82 -5.11 -25.77
C GLY A 183 -23.52 -5.71 -26.30
N GLN A 184 -23.58 -6.46 -27.39
CA GLN A 184 -22.40 -7.05 -28.01
C GLN A 184 -21.48 -5.95 -28.55
N ASN A 185 -20.28 -5.82 -27.98
CA ASN A 185 -19.19 -4.92 -28.42
C ASN A 185 -19.34 -3.41 -28.13
N ARG A 186 -20.09 -2.97 -27.10
CA ARG A 186 -20.08 -1.57 -26.66
C ARG A 186 -19.80 -1.46 -25.17
N ILE A 187 -18.80 -0.65 -24.84
CA ILE A 187 -18.49 -0.20 -23.48
C ILE A 187 -19.04 1.23 -23.38
N GLN A 188 -19.77 1.52 -22.32
CA GLN A 188 -20.16 2.89 -21.96
C GLN A 188 -19.03 3.60 -21.23
#